data_6cf1038b1775b1b39b615614054ed1ab
#
_entry.id   6cf1038b1775b1b39b615614054ed1ab
#
_cell.length_a   1.000
_cell.length_b   1.000
_cell.length_c   1.000
_cell.angle_alpha   90.00
_cell.angle_beta   90.00
_cell.angle_gamma   90.00
#
_symmetry.space_group_name_H-M   'P 1'
#
loop_
_entity.id
_entity.type
_entity.pdbx_description
1 polymer ?
#
loop_
_entity_poly.entity_id
_entity_poly.type
_entity_poly.pdbx_seq_one_letter_code
_entity_poly.pdbx_strand_id
1 'polypeptide(L)'
;YISQSIWQSSANTFAADLGALFITPFNNIRLGASLSNYGADMQMSGRNQKFSVDPDPNNQGNVEFVNAMYETDKFPLPLIFRVGLAGEILNTEKNRLSFAVDALHPNDNLEWVNIGMEYAAMDMFFLRAGISTLFRQDTEEGLTLGSGLNYRLAGTSTQIKIDYSYAAFGKLKNVQRLSIGVHF
;
A
#
# COMPACT_ATOMS: atom_id res chain seq x y z
N TYR A 1 11.51 10.72 -3.94
CA TYR A 1 10.97 11.81 -4.76
C TYR A 1 9.66 11.39 -5.41
N ILE A 2 8.62 12.19 -5.25
CA ILE A 2 7.29 11.98 -5.81
C ILE A 2 7.02 13.12 -6.78
N SER A 3 6.57 12.77 -7.99
CA SER A 3 6.16 13.71 -9.02
C SER A 3 4.82 13.27 -9.60
N GLN A 4 3.88 14.18 -9.61
CA GLN A 4 2.56 13.99 -10.23
C GLN A 4 2.34 15.05 -11.28
N SER A 5 1.76 14.68 -12.41
CA SER A 5 1.44 15.61 -13.47
C SER A 5 0.06 15.34 -14.05
N ILE A 6 -0.66 16.41 -14.30
CA ILE A 6 -1.95 16.38 -15.00
C ILE A 6 -1.88 17.44 -16.08
N TRP A 7 -1.95 17.03 -17.33
CA TRP A 7 -1.84 17.89 -18.48
C TRP A 7 -0.54 18.75 -18.42
N GLN A 8 -0.64 20.05 -18.20
CA GLN A 8 0.47 21.00 -18.13
C GLN A 8 0.75 21.49 -16.68
N SER A 9 0.18 20.86 -15.68
CA SER A 9 0.43 21.15 -14.28
C SER A 9 1.14 19.97 -13.62
N SER A 10 2.05 20.27 -12.70
CA SER A 10 2.78 19.28 -11.94
C SER A 10 2.91 19.69 -10.47
N ALA A 11 3.07 18.70 -9.62
CA ALA A 11 3.41 18.86 -8.22
C ALA A 11 4.55 17.89 -7.88
N ASN A 12 5.47 18.32 -7.05
CA ASN A 12 6.63 17.54 -6.67
C ASN A 12 6.90 17.67 -5.17
N THR A 13 7.33 16.58 -4.56
CA THR A 13 7.76 16.57 -3.16
C THR A 13 8.74 15.44 -2.88
N PHE A 14 9.31 15.45 -1.68
CA PHE A 14 10.06 14.33 -1.12
C PHE A 14 9.26 13.66 -0.02
N ALA A 15 9.34 12.33 0.05
CA ALA A 15 8.80 11.56 1.14
C ALA A 15 9.85 10.61 1.69
N ALA A 16 9.69 10.25 2.96
CA ALA A 16 10.50 9.27 3.66
C ALA A 16 9.60 8.21 4.28
N ASP A 17 10.07 6.97 4.24
CA ASP A 17 9.45 5.84 4.92
C ASP A 17 10.36 5.39 6.06
N LEU A 18 9.76 5.16 7.22
CA LEU A 18 10.45 4.70 8.41
C LEU A 18 9.80 3.42 8.89
N GLY A 19 10.59 2.47 9.37
CA GLY A 19 10.06 1.23 9.91
C GLY A 19 10.96 0.64 10.97
N ALA A 20 10.34 -0.10 11.90
CA ALA A 20 11.02 -0.86 12.94
C ALA A 20 10.42 -2.26 13.00
N LEU A 21 11.27 -3.26 13.19
CA LEU A 21 10.89 -4.64 13.41
C LEU A 21 11.60 -5.15 14.66
N PHE A 22 10.81 -5.61 15.61
CA PHE A 22 11.30 -6.26 16.82
C PHE A 22 10.92 -7.74 16.80
N ILE A 23 11.89 -8.62 16.91
CA ILE A 23 11.72 -10.08 16.95
C ILE A 23 11.94 -10.52 18.38
N THR A 24 10.91 -11.13 18.99
CA THR A 24 10.99 -11.64 20.35
C THR A 24 11.62 -13.04 20.36
N PRO A 25 12.23 -13.44 21.47
CA PRO A 25 12.73 -14.81 21.61
C PRO A 25 11.62 -15.85 21.83
N PHE A 26 10.35 -15.43 21.96
CA PHE A 26 9.23 -16.31 22.25
C PHE A 26 8.40 -16.58 20.99
N ASN A 27 8.24 -17.84 20.61
CA ASN A 27 7.39 -18.30 19.49
C ASN A 27 7.56 -17.51 18.21
N ASN A 28 8.76 -16.98 17.97
CA ASN A 28 9.08 -16.16 16.80
C ASN A 28 8.10 -14.99 16.60
N ILE A 29 7.60 -14.42 17.71
CA ILE A 29 6.69 -13.28 17.67
C ILE A 29 7.46 -12.06 17.16
N ARG A 30 6.91 -11.41 16.17
CA ARG A 30 7.45 -10.22 15.50
C ARG A 30 6.48 -9.07 15.66
N LEU A 31 6.99 -7.94 16.15
CA LEU A 31 6.28 -6.68 16.25
C LEU A 31 6.86 -5.74 15.22
N GLY A 32 6.03 -5.23 14.33
CA GLY A 32 6.42 -4.28 13.30
C GLY A 32 5.68 -2.97 13.46
N ALA A 33 6.36 -1.87 13.17
CA ALA A 33 5.73 -0.57 12.98
C ALA A 33 6.34 0.12 11.77
N SER A 34 5.53 0.79 10.98
CA SER A 34 6.02 1.58 9.85
C SER A 34 5.20 2.84 9.66
N LEU A 35 5.87 3.89 9.21
CA LEU A 35 5.30 5.15 8.79
C LEU A 35 5.72 5.36 7.35
N SER A 36 4.76 5.41 6.42
CA SER A 36 5.02 5.55 4.99
C SER A 36 4.49 6.86 4.45
N ASN A 37 5.18 7.41 3.44
CA ASN A 37 4.85 8.66 2.78
C ASN A 37 4.91 9.89 3.70
N TYR A 38 5.81 9.91 4.68
CA TYR A 38 6.03 11.11 5.49
C TYR A 38 6.76 12.17 4.67
N GLY A 39 6.08 13.24 4.33
CA GLY A 39 6.61 14.30 3.47
C GLY A 39 5.81 15.58 3.52
N ALA A 40 6.25 16.58 2.77
CA ALA A 40 5.56 17.86 2.66
C ALA A 40 4.35 17.74 1.72
N ASP A 41 3.36 18.59 1.97
CA ASP A 41 2.20 18.73 1.08
C ASP A 41 2.62 19.10 -0.33
N MET A 42 1.83 18.64 -1.29
CA MET A 42 1.98 18.97 -2.69
C MET A 42 0.99 20.04 -3.13
N GLN A 43 1.37 20.83 -4.12
CA GLN A 43 0.52 21.83 -4.73
C GLN A 43 0.70 21.77 -6.25
N MET A 44 -0.39 21.64 -6.98
CA MET A 44 -0.35 21.66 -8.44
C MET A 44 -0.07 23.07 -8.95
N SER A 45 0.91 23.19 -9.83
CA SER A 45 1.23 24.45 -10.51
C SER A 45 1.57 24.18 -11.97
N GLY A 46 1.12 25.05 -12.86
CA GLY A 46 1.37 24.85 -14.27
C GLY A 46 0.84 25.93 -15.20
N ARG A 47 1.13 25.72 -16.47
CA ARG A 47 0.83 26.69 -17.53
C ARG A 47 -0.67 26.92 -17.74
N ASN A 48 -1.48 25.89 -17.59
CA ASN A 48 -2.93 25.93 -17.75
C ASN A 48 -3.68 26.68 -16.64
N GLN A 49 -2.99 27.07 -15.56
CA GLN A 49 -3.53 27.89 -14.49
C GLN A 49 -3.34 29.39 -14.73
N LYS A 50 -2.53 29.74 -15.75
CA LYS A 50 -2.25 31.15 -16.08
C LYS A 50 -3.34 31.70 -17.02
N PHE A 51 -3.80 32.88 -16.70
CA PHE A 51 -4.76 33.62 -17.51
C PHE A 51 -4.45 35.12 -17.46
N SER A 52 -5.00 35.86 -18.41
CA SER A 52 -4.90 37.31 -18.41
C SER A 52 -6.21 37.90 -17.88
N VAL A 53 -6.10 38.86 -16.97
CA VAL A 53 -7.24 39.56 -16.40
C VAL A 53 -7.02 41.06 -16.48
N ASP A 54 -8.08 41.80 -16.77
CA ASP A 54 -8.14 43.25 -16.65
C ASP A 54 -8.52 43.56 -15.18
N PRO A 55 -7.63 44.18 -14.39
CA PRO A 55 -7.89 44.50 -12.99
C PRO A 55 -8.87 45.66 -12.80
N ASP A 56 -9.06 46.50 -13.80
CA ASP A 56 -9.98 47.66 -13.73
C ASP A 56 -10.68 47.89 -15.08
N PRO A 57 -11.70 47.07 -15.40
CA PRO A 57 -12.42 47.14 -16.69
C PRO A 57 -13.19 48.45 -16.92
N ASN A 58 -13.33 49.27 -15.90
CA ASN A 58 -14.04 50.56 -16.02
C ASN A 58 -13.11 51.75 -16.34
N ASN A 59 -11.82 51.53 -16.32
CA ASN A 59 -10.81 52.58 -16.49
C ASN A 59 -9.85 52.22 -17.63
N GLN A 60 -10.04 52.77 -18.78
CA GLN A 60 -9.12 52.61 -19.92
C GLN A 60 -7.82 53.35 -19.61
N GLY A 61 -6.87 52.62 -19.02
CA GLY A 61 -5.61 53.17 -18.57
C GLY A 61 -4.42 52.49 -19.20
N ASN A 62 -3.32 52.57 -18.54
CA ASN A 62 -1.99 52.24 -19.02
C ASN A 62 -1.67 50.69 -19.04
N VAL A 63 -2.48 49.84 -18.37
CA VAL A 63 -2.34 48.39 -18.41
C VAL A 63 -3.70 47.74 -18.55
N GLU A 64 -3.99 47.23 -19.75
CA GLU A 64 -5.29 46.58 -20.03
C GLU A 64 -5.33 45.15 -19.42
N PHE A 65 -4.22 44.40 -19.42
CA PHE A 65 -4.18 43.02 -18.95
C PHE A 65 -2.97 42.74 -18.12
N VAL A 66 -3.18 42.06 -17.01
CA VAL A 66 -2.11 41.50 -16.17
C VAL A 66 -2.19 39.98 -16.18
N ASN A 67 -1.05 39.32 -16.10
CA ASN A 67 -1.00 37.86 -15.95
C ASN A 67 -1.38 37.49 -14.53
N ALA A 68 -2.41 36.69 -14.40
CA ALA A 68 -2.84 36.08 -13.14
C ALA A 68 -2.66 34.56 -13.22
N MET A 69 -2.74 33.90 -12.06
CA MET A 69 -2.66 32.46 -11.97
C MET A 69 -3.67 31.96 -10.91
N TYR A 70 -4.41 30.92 -11.26
CA TYR A 70 -5.20 30.22 -10.25
C TYR A 70 -4.26 29.53 -9.26
N GLU A 71 -4.43 29.79 -7.99
CA GLU A 71 -3.76 29.06 -6.92
C GLU A 71 -4.61 27.82 -6.57
N THR A 72 -3.98 26.65 -6.62
CA THR A 72 -4.62 25.40 -6.22
C THR A 72 -4.37 25.15 -4.74
N ASP A 73 -5.27 24.42 -4.10
CA ASP A 73 -5.08 23.98 -2.73
C ASP A 73 -3.90 23.03 -2.62
N LYS A 74 -3.28 23.04 -1.45
CA LYS A 74 -2.28 22.05 -1.06
C LYS A 74 -2.98 20.77 -0.65
N PHE A 75 -2.39 19.63 -1.00
CA PHE A 75 -2.88 18.32 -0.61
C PHE A 75 -1.75 17.49 0.00
N PRO A 76 -2.01 16.79 1.11
CA PRO A 76 -1.01 15.96 1.78
C PRO A 76 -0.73 14.70 0.95
N LEU A 77 0.43 14.10 1.22
CA LEU A 77 0.69 12.73 0.78
C LEU A 77 -0.21 11.75 1.55
N PRO A 78 -0.56 10.58 0.96
CA PRO A 78 -1.30 9.53 1.66
C PRO A 78 -0.41 8.87 2.72
N LEU A 79 -0.28 9.55 3.86
CA LEU A 79 0.48 9.08 5.02
C LEU A 79 -0.20 7.85 5.61
N ILE A 80 0.54 6.77 5.83
CA ILE A 80 0.02 5.56 6.44
C ILE A 80 0.92 5.16 7.62
N PHE A 81 0.33 5.10 8.80
CA PHE A 81 0.92 4.45 9.96
C PHE A 81 0.39 3.02 10.06
N ARG A 82 1.30 2.05 10.19
CA ARG A 82 0.97 0.63 10.32
C ARG A 82 1.66 0.05 11.54
N VAL A 83 0.92 -0.75 12.29
CA VAL A 83 1.45 -1.59 13.37
C VAL A 83 1.02 -3.02 13.12
N GLY A 84 1.95 -3.96 13.21
CA GLY A 84 1.70 -5.36 12.94
C GLY A 84 2.26 -6.26 14.03
N LEU A 85 1.56 -7.35 14.25
CA LEU A 85 1.96 -8.47 15.10
C LEU A 85 1.88 -9.75 14.26
N ALA A 86 2.97 -10.53 14.23
CA ALA A 86 2.97 -11.84 13.60
C ALA A 86 3.69 -12.85 14.51
N GLY A 87 3.30 -14.11 14.40
CA GLY A 87 3.91 -15.16 15.20
C GLY A 87 3.61 -16.55 14.67
N GLU A 88 4.20 -17.56 15.30
CA GLU A 88 4.01 -18.95 14.97
C GLU A 88 3.24 -19.65 16.09
N ILE A 89 2.07 -20.19 15.77
CA ILE A 89 1.22 -20.97 16.70
C ILE A 89 1.77 -22.38 16.82
N LEU A 90 2.22 -22.94 15.70
CA LEU A 90 2.83 -24.25 15.59
C LEU A 90 4.08 -24.15 14.73
N ASN A 91 5.16 -24.69 15.21
CA ASN A 91 6.41 -24.80 14.43
C ASN A 91 7.06 -26.15 14.74
N THR A 92 6.95 -27.08 13.80
CA THR A 92 7.57 -28.40 13.83
C THR A 92 8.38 -28.58 12.56
N GLU A 93 9.20 -29.60 12.48
CA GLU A 93 10.03 -29.90 11.30
C GLU A 93 9.22 -30.02 9.98
N LYS A 94 7.95 -30.42 10.07
CA LYS A 94 7.10 -30.66 8.88
C LYS A 94 5.93 -29.71 8.73
N ASN A 95 5.52 -29.06 9.79
CA ASN A 95 4.31 -28.23 9.77
C ASN A 95 4.55 -26.93 10.52
N ARG A 96 4.14 -25.83 9.92
CA ARG A 96 4.16 -24.51 10.52
C ARG A 96 2.81 -23.82 10.33
N LEU A 97 2.28 -23.29 11.42
CA LEU A 97 1.08 -22.47 11.42
C LEU A 97 1.45 -21.09 11.94
N SER A 98 1.34 -20.10 11.09
CA SER A 98 1.65 -18.70 11.40
C SER A 98 0.38 -17.86 11.36
N PHE A 99 0.38 -16.78 12.12
CA PHE A 99 -0.66 -15.75 12.09
C PHE A 99 -0.05 -14.37 11.93
N ALA A 100 -0.83 -13.43 11.43
CA ALA A 100 -0.49 -12.03 11.37
C ALA A 100 -1.74 -11.16 11.59
N VAL A 101 -1.56 -10.05 12.29
CA VAL A 101 -2.57 -9.01 12.49
C VAL A 101 -1.90 -7.67 12.24
N ASP A 102 -2.47 -6.87 11.35
CA ASP A 102 -1.99 -5.52 11.02
C ASP A 102 -3.13 -4.52 11.25
N ALA A 103 -2.83 -3.44 11.98
CA ALA A 103 -3.67 -2.26 12.09
C ALA A 103 -3.09 -1.14 11.25
N LEU A 104 -3.92 -0.49 10.45
CA LEU A 104 -3.54 0.59 9.54
C LEU A 104 -4.34 1.85 9.88
N HIS A 105 -3.62 2.96 9.97
CA HIS A 105 -4.17 4.29 10.21
C HIS A 105 -3.67 5.26 9.11
N PRO A 106 -4.43 5.42 8.02
CA PRO A 106 -4.15 6.42 7.00
C PRO A 106 -4.64 7.82 7.43
N ASN A 107 -4.05 8.87 6.89
CA ASN A 107 -4.49 10.25 7.16
C ASN A 107 -5.71 10.67 6.32
N ASP A 108 -6.03 9.95 5.28
CA ASP A 108 -7.07 10.27 4.30
C ASP A 108 -8.25 9.28 4.28
N ASN A 109 -8.27 8.30 5.22
CA ASN A 109 -9.29 7.27 5.27
C ASN A 109 -9.52 6.75 6.70
N LEU A 110 -10.55 5.92 6.89
CA LEU A 110 -10.82 5.22 8.16
C LEU A 110 -9.75 4.17 8.43
N GLU A 111 -9.52 3.92 9.71
CA GLU A 111 -8.63 2.83 10.14
C GLU A 111 -9.26 1.46 9.82
N TRP A 112 -8.40 0.48 9.61
CA TRP A 112 -8.83 -0.91 9.47
C TRP A 112 -7.81 -1.89 10.01
N VAL A 113 -8.26 -3.12 10.22
CA VAL A 113 -7.42 -4.22 10.68
C VAL A 113 -7.46 -5.34 9.65
N ASN A 114 -6.31 -5.93 9.38
CA ASN A 114 -6.17 -7.15 8.58
C ASN A 114 -5.74 -8.29 9.47
N ILE A 115 -6.32 -9.47 9.26
CA ILE A 115 -5.94 -10.69 9.96
C ILE A 115 -5.67 -11.77 8.91
N GLY A 116 -4.57 -12.51 9.09
CA GLY A 116 -4.20 -13.59 8.20
C GLY A 116 -3.58 -14.77 8.92
N MET A 117 -3.73 -15.93 8.33
CA MET A 117 -3.10 -17.18 8.75
C MET A 117 -2.47 -17.90 7.57
N GLU A 118 -1.35 -18.55 7.82
CA GLU A 118 -0.66 -19.40 6.85
C GLU A 118 -0.35 -20.75 7.49
N TYR A 119 -0.74 -21.82 6.83
CA TYR A 119 -0.28 -23.17 7.12
C TYR A 119 0.72 -23.62 6.06
N ALA A 120 1.90 -24.01 6.49
CA ALA A 120 2.96 -24.54 5.64
C ALA A 120 3.22 -26.01 5.99
N ALA A 121 3.11 -26.89 5.00
CA ALA A 121 3.42 -28.29 5.11
C ALA A 121 4.74 -28.58 4.39
N MET A 122 5.73 -29.13 5.12
CA MET A 122 7.08 -29.50 4.64
C MET A 122 7.83 -28.34 3.95
N ASP A 123 7.47 -27.07 4.25
CA ASP A 123 7.95 -25.87 3.56
C ASP A 123 7.81 -25.93 2.04
N MET A 124 6.93 -26.80 1.57
CA MET A 124 6.63 -27.01 0.16
C MET A 124 5.22 -26.57 -0.22
N PHE A 125 4.22 -26.90 0.60
CA PHE A 125 2.81 -26.55 0.35
C PHE A 125 2.37 -25.48 1.32
N PHE A 126 1.71 -24.46 0.82
CA PHE A 126 1.22 -23.33 1.61
C PHE A 126 -0.28 -23.14 1.37
N LEU A 127 -1.02 -23.00 2.45
CA LEU A 127 -2.41 -22.58 2.43
C LEU A 127 -2.54 -21.30 3.23
N ARG A 128 -3.21 -20.29 2.69
CA ARG A 128 -3.36 -18.97 3.29
C ARG A 128 -4.82 -18.57 3.32
N ALA A 129 -5.21 -17.97 4.41
CA ALA A 129 -6.53 -17.36 4.55
C ALA A 129 -6.39 -16.05 5.30
N GLY A 130 -7.21 -15.06 4.95
CA GLY A 130 -7.19 -13.77 5.61
C GLY A 130 -8.48 -13.00 5.39
N ILE A 131 -8.66 -12.00 6.23
CA ILE A 131 -9.73 -11.02 6.11
C ILE A 131 -9.06 -9.65 6.14
N SER A 132 -9.29 -8.87 5.10
CA SER A 132 -8.84 -7.49 5.02
C SER A 132 -9.94 -6.53 5.44
N THR A 133 -9.56 -5.34 5.82
CA THR A 133 -10.48 -4.22 6.12
C THR A 133 -11.54 -4.51 7.19
N LEU A 134 -11.19 -5.30 8.21
CA LEU A 134 -12.05 -5.49 9.39
C LEU A 134 -12.35 -4.14 10.05
N PHE A 135 -13.58 -3.99 10.54
CA PHE A 135 -14.14 -2.79 11.21
C PHE A 135 -14.34 -1.59 10.29
N ARG A 136 -14.00 -1.67 9.02
CA ARG A 136 -14.31 -0.62 8.06
C ARG A 136 -15.73 -0.80 7.55
N GLN A 137 -16.56 0.23 7.73
CA GLN A 137 -17.92 0.27 7.16
C GLN A 137 -17.82 0.48 5.64
N ASP A 138 -18.74 -0.13 4.91
CA ASP A 138 -18.85 -0.02 3.45
C ASP A 138 -17.61 -0.49 2.66
N THR A 139 -16.87 -1.47 3.19
CA THR A 139 -15.77 -2.08 2.45
C THR A 139 -16.26 -3.14 1.47
N GLU A 140 -15.73 -3.09 0.26
CA GLU A 140 -15.93 -4.15 -0.74
C GLU A 140 -14.88 -5.26 -0.60
N GLU A 141 -13.81 -5.03 0.14
CA GLU A 141 -12.76 -5.99 0.42
C GLU A 141 -13.14 -6.89 1.59
N GLY A 142 -12.74 -8.15 1.53
CA GLY A 142 -13.11 -9.11 2.57
C GLY A 142 -12.20 -10.34 2.58
N LEU A 143 -12.79 -11.50 2.38
CA LEU A 143 -12.11 -12.78 2.44
C LEU A 143 -11.06 -12.90 1.34
N THR A 144 -9.85 -13.28 1.75
CA THR A 144 -8.74 -13.62 0.87
C THR A 144 -8.31 -15.07 1.12
N LEU A 145 -8.07 -15.82 0.06
CA LEU A 145 -7.58 -17.18 0.12
C LEU A 145 -6.36 -17.31 -0.79
N GLY A 146 -5.41 -18.16 -0.41
CA GLY A 146 -4.22 -18.40 -1.20
C GLY A 146 -3.71 -19.82 -1.05
N SER A 147 -3.05 -20.30 -2.09
CA SER A 147 -2.27 -21.53 -2.06
C SER A 147 -0.92 -21.31 -2.72
N GLY A 148 0.10 -22.00 -2.24
CA GLY A 148 1.46 -21.89 -2.75
C GLY A 148 2.14 -23.24 -2.84
N LEU A 149 3.02 -23.37 -3.80
CA LEU A 149 3.95 -24.48 -3.96
C LEU A 149 5.37 -23.94 -4.06
N ASN A 150 6.26 -24.46 -3.24
CA ASN A 150 7.70 -24.17 -3.30
C ASN A 150 8.44 -25.47 -3.54
N TYR A 151 8.98 -25.64 -4.73
CA TYR A 151 9.68 -26.84 -5.11
C TYR A 151 11.16 -26.57 -5.36
N ARG A 152 12.02 -27.28 -4.63
CA ARG A 152 13.46 -27.22 -4.82
C ARG A 152 13.90 -28.32 -5.79
N LEU A 153 14.57 -27.94 -6.87
CA LEU A 153 15.09 -28.89 -7.82
C LEU A 153 16.24 -29.69 -7.19
N ALA A 154 16.13 -31.02 -7.29
CA ALA A 154 17.17 -31.90 -6.76
C ALA A 154 18.52 -31.66 -7.44
N GLY A 155 19.59 -31.55 -6.64
CA GLY A 155 20.95 -31.36 -7.15
C GLY A 155 21.30 -29.90 -7.55
N THR A 156 20.42 -28.94 -7.28
CA THR A 156 20.66 -27.53 -7.57
C THR A 156 20.23 -26.65 -6.39
N SER A 157 20.67 -25.38 -6.37
CA SER A 157 20.14 -24.37 -5.44
C SER A 157 18.81 -23.75 -5.91
N THR A 158 18.34 -24.15 -7.10
CA THR A 158 17.17 -23.54 -7.74
C THR A 158 15.88 -23.93 -7.05
N GLN A 159 15.05 -22.95 -6.74
CA GLN A 159 13.69 -23.09 -6.19
C GLN A 159 12.68 -22.49 -7.16
N ILE A 160 11.60 -23.22 -7.40
CA ILE A 160 10.45 -22.75 -8.16
C ILE A 160 9.31 -22.51 -7.17
N LYS A 161 8.76 -21.29 -7.17
CA LYS A 161 7.59 -20.91 -6.39
C LYS A 161 6.42 -20.64 -7.31
N ILE A 162 5.28 -21.22 -7.00
CA ILE A 162 4.02 -20.98 -7.69
C ILE A 162 3.01 -20.59 -6.62
N ASP A 163 2.44 -19.39 -6.72
CA ASP A 163 1.43 -18.91 -5.79
C ASP A 163 0.17 -18.52 -6.54
N TYR A 164 -0.96 -18.93 -5.99
CA TYR A 164 -2.29 -18.52 -6.42
C TYR A 164 -2.98 -17.80 -5.28
N SER A 165 -3.65 -16.69 -5.58
CA SER A 165 -4.47 -15.97 -4.62
C SER A 165 -5.81 -15.55 -5.20
N TYR A 166 -6.81 -15.60 -4.35
CA TYR A 166 -8.17 -15.16 -4.58
C TYR A 166 -8.53 -14.11 -3.53
N ALA A 167 -9.09 -12.99 -3.96
CA ALA A 167 -9.59 -11.95 -3.08
C ALA A 167 -11.02 -11.55 -3.51
N ALA A 168 -11.94 -11.56 -2.56
CA ALA A 168 -13.31 -11.11 -2.76
C ALA A 168 -13.35 -9.58 -2.68
N PHE A 169 -13.95 -8.94 -3.71
CA PHE A 169 -14.10 -7.49 -3.81
C PHE A 169 -15.58 -7.08 -3.95
N GLY A 170 -16.46 -7.74 -3.23
CA GLY A 170 -17.89 -7.43 -3.18
C GLY A 170 -18.50 -7.17 -4.56
N LYS A 171 -18.95 -5.95 -4.83
CA LYS A 171 -19.58 -5.53 -6.10
C LYS A 171 -18.65 -5.62 -7.31
N LEU A 172 -17.36 -5.50 -7.11
CA LEU A 172 -16.35 -5.65 -8.18
C LEU A 172 -16.02 -7.12 -8.48
N LYS A 173 -16.75 -8.06 -7.86
CA LYS A 173 -16.59 -9.53 -7.93
C LYS A 173 -15.34 -9.99 -7.20
N ASN A 174 -14.37 -10.52 -7.92
CA ASN A 174 -13.16 -11.08 -7.31
C ASN A 174 -11.92 -10.77 -8.16
N VAL A 175 -10.78 -10.76 -7.48
CA VAL A 175 -9.47 -10.67 -8.13
C VAL A 175 -8.74 -11.99 -7.90
N GLN A 176 -8.23 -12.55 -9.00
CA GLN A 176 -7.41 -13.75 -8.98
C GLN A 176 -6.01 -13.38 -9.47
N ARG A 177 -5.00 -13.89 -8.80
CA ARG A 177 -3.60 -13.62 -9.15
C ARG A 177 -2.82 -14.94 -9.13
N LEU A 178 -2.09 -15.20 -10.20
CA LEU A 178 -1.12 -16.29 -10.31
C LEU A 178 0.28 -15.69 -10.40
N SER A 179 1.21 -16.18 -9.59
CA SER A 179 2.62 -15.77 -9.62
C SER A 179 3.52 -16.97 -9.76
N ILE A 180 4.56 -16.83 -10.55
CA ILE A 180 5.63 -17.84 -10.69
C ILE A 180 6.95 -17.13 -10.45
N GLY A 181 7.74 -17.66 -9.54
CA GLY A 181 9.08 -17.16 -9.18
C GLY A 181 10.13 -18.26 -9.31
N VAL A 182 11.32 -17.88 -9.73
CA VAL A 182 12.50 -18.77 -9.75
C VAL A 182 13.62 -18.11 -8.97
N HIS A 183 14.18 -18.83 -8.01
CA HIS A 183 15.33 -18.41 -7.22
C HIS A 183 16.51 -19.35 -7.52
N PHE A 184 17.70 -18.78 -7.67
CA PHE A 184 18.94 -19.49 -7.97
C PHE A 184 19.87 -19.53 -6.76
#